data_a20d59274ae1cd9261dfc51ae95c7a71
#
_entry.id   a20d59274ae1cd9261dfc51ae95c7a71
#
_cell.length_a   1.000
_cell.length_b   1.000
_cell.length_c   1.000
_cell.angle_alpha   90.00
_cell.angle_beta   90.00
_cell.angle_gamma   90.00
#
_symmetry.space_group_name_H-M   'P 1'
#
loop_
_entity.id
_entity.type
_entity.pdbx_description
1 polymer ?
#
loop_
_entity_poly.entity_id
_entity_poly.type
_entity_poly.pdbx_seq_one_letter_code
_entity_poly.pdbx_strand_id
1 'polypeptide(L)'
;MLAGDPGASIASIAAQAGVDRRTVYRRFASREELLAAIYEARLTAIEGAVEDARLREAPVAVALHRYVENIIGVNRTWPVDLARMLADESVRARRDAAAHEVDLFLQRATDESLLRPGLPQGWASVLLPELMHLVSRQLPDLSPAQAADVVVDTLLHGIGTG
;
A
#
# COMPACT_ATOMS: atom_id res chain seq x y z
N MET A 1 -10.96 -0.41 -9.17
CA MET A 1 -12.38 -0.62 -9.48
C MET A 1 -13.31 -0.24 -8.34
N LEU A 2 -13.16 -0.68 -7.12
CA LEU A 2 -13.85 -0.11 -5.95
C LEU A 2 -13.40 1.33 -5.64
N ALA A 3 -12.22 1.74 -6.12
CA ALA A 3 -11.72 3.11 -6.02
C ALA A 3 -12.41 4.08 -7.00
N GLY A 4 -13.09 3.59 -8.04
CA GLY A 4 -13.70 4.43 -9.09
C GLY A 4 -15.20 4.67 -8.92
N ASP A 5 -15.92 3.81 -8.21
CA ASP A 5 -17.36 3.96 -7.95
C ASP A 5 -17.71 3.58 -6.50
N PRO A 6 -17.77 4.57 -5.63
CA PRO A 6 -18.16 4.36 -4.24
C PRO A 6 -19.59 3.81 -4.09
N GLY A 7 -20.40 3.89 -5.12
CA GLY A 7 -21.79 3.40 -5.18
C GLY A 7 -21.94 2.01 -5.80
N ALA A 8 -20.86 1.39 -6.28
CA ALA A 8 -20.95 0.10 -6.96
C ALA A 8 -21.70 -0.94 -6.11
N SER A 9 -22.72 -1.57 -6.71
CA SER A 9 -23.51 -2.61 -6.04
C SER A 9 -22.72 -3.91 -5.94
N ILE A 10 -23.08 -4.79 -4.98
CA ILE A 10 -22.51 -6.15 -4.92
C ILE A 10 -22.65 -6.87 -6.27
N ALA A 11 -23.73 -6.66 -6.99
CA ALA A 11 -23.96 -7.25 -8.31
C ALA A 11 -22.94 -6.75 -9.35
N SER A 12 -22.63 -5.45 -9.34
CA SER A 12 -21.62 -4.84 -10.21
C SER A 12 -20.23 -5.37 -9.88
N ILE A 13 -19.89 -5.47 -8.59
CA ILE A 13 -18.61 -6.01 -8.11
C ILE A 13 -18.45 -7.49 -8.53
N ALA A 14 -19.49 -8.30 -8.35
CA ALA A 14 -19.48 -9.70 -8.74
C ALA A 14 -19.31 -9.89 -10.25
N ALA A 15 -20.07 -9.13 -11.06
CA ALA A 15 -19.98 -9.18 -12.52
C ALA A 15 -18.57 -8.82 -13.01
N GLN A 16 -17.96 -7.83 -12.41
CA GLN A 16 -16.63 -7.33 -12.75
C GLN A 16 -15.52 -8.32 -12.33
N ALA A 17 -15.75 -9.04 -11.22
CA ALA A 17 -14.83 -10.10 -10.73
C ALA A 17 -15.04 -11.43 -11.47
N GLY A 18 -16.01 -11.54 -12.37
CA GLY A 18 -16.35 -12.79 -13.04
C GLY A 18 -16.92 -13.86 -12.10
N VAL A 19 -17.45 -13.44 -10.94
CA VAL A 19 -17.99 -14.33 -9.90
C VAL A 19 -19.53 -14.30 -9.97
N ASP A 20 -20.16 -15.48 -9.80
CA ASP A 20 -21.61 -15.57 -9.73
C ASP A 20 -22.16 -14.76 -8.55
N ARG A 21 -23.14 -13.90 -8.81
CA ARG A 21 -23.77 -13.03 -7.82
C ARG A 21 -24.31 -13.80 -6.61
N ARG A 22 -24.87 -14.98 -6.80
CA ARG A 22 -25.38 -15.83 -5.71
C ARG A 22 -24.27 -16.28 -4.79
N THR A 23 -23.09 -16.55 -5.34
CA THR A 23 -21.91 -16.93 -4.57
C THR A 23 -21.48 -15.81 -3.64
N VAL A 24 -21.47 -14.55 -4.12
CA VAL A 24 -21.13 -13.39 -3.28
C VAL A 24 -22.20 -13.18 -2.20
N TYR A 25 -23.49 -13.17 -2.56
CA TYR A 25 -24.58 -12.98 -1.59
C TYR A 25 -24.70 -14.11 -0.54
N ARG A 26 -24.27 -15.33 -0.90
CA ARG A 26 -24.22 -16.44 0.07
C ARG A 26 -23.15 -16.24 1.13
N ARG A 27 -22.06 -15.54 0.77
CA ARG A 27 -20.90 -15.34 1.63
C ARG A 27 -20.95 -14.02 2.42
N PHE A 28 -21.56 -12.99 1.84
CA PHE A 28 -21.62 -11.65 2.42
C PHE A 28 -23.08 -11.17 2.43
N ALA A 29 -23.61 -10.97 3.62
CA ALA A 29 -25.01 -10.56 3.80
C ALA A 29 -25.24 -9.10 3.36
N SER A 30 -24.21 -8.26 3.40
CA SER A 30 -24.28 -6.85 3.03
C SER A 30 -23.04 -6.40 2.25
N ARG A 31 -23.14 -5.20 1.65
CA ARG A 31 -22.03 -4.53 1.00
C ARG A 31 -20.95 -4.14 2.01
N GLU A 32 -21.36 -3.72 3.19
CA GLU A 32 -20.48 -3.35 4.30
C GLU A 32 -19.64 -4.55 4.73
N GLU A 33 -20.26 -5.72 4.87
CA GLU A 33 -19.56 -6.98 5.20
C GLU A 33 -18.53 -7.36 4.10
N LEU A 34 -18.90 -7.22 2.83
CA LEU A 34 -17.97 -7.43 1.73
C LEU A 34 -16.78 -6.45 1.77
N LEU A 35 -17.05 -5.17 2.02
CA LEU A 35 -15.99 -4.16 2.11
C LEU A 35 -15.07 -4.41 3.31
N ALA A 36 -15.61 -4.75 4.47
CA ALA A 36 -14.84 -5.10 5.64
C ALA A 36 -13.90 -6.28 5.36
N ALA A 37 -14.41 -7.34 4.71
CA ALA A 37 -13.59 -8.48 4.31
C ALA A 37 -12.47 -8.11 3.32
N ILE A 38 -12.73 -7.18 2.40
CA ILE A 38 -11.72 -6.67 1.46
C ILE A 38 -10.67 -5.85 2.21
N TYR A 39 -11.06 -5.01 3.16
CA TYR A 39 -10.13 -4.21 3.96
C TYR A 39 -9.24 -5.10 4.83
N GLU A 40 -9.82 -6.12 5.47
CA GLU A 40 -9.08 -7.13 6.22
C GLU A 40 -8.05 -7.88 5.35
N ALA A 41 -8.47 -8.36 4.18
CA ALA A 41 -7.58 -9.07 3.27
C ALA A 41 -6.43 -8.16 2.76
N ARG A 42 -6.74 -6.89 2.43
CA ARG A 42 -5.72 -5.92 2.05
C ARG A 42 -4.74 -5.64 3.19
N LEU A 43 -5.25 -5.46 4.41
CA LEU A 43 -4.41 -5.21 5.57
C LEU A 43 -3.48 -6.39 5.88
N THR A 44 -3.98 -7.61 5.80
CA THR A 44 -3.15 -8.81 5.92
C THR A 44 -2.06 -8.86 4.84
N ALA A 45 -2.38 -8.45 3.61
CA ALA A 45 -1.38 -8.35 2.53
C ALA A 45 -0.32 -7.25 2.81
N ILE A 46 -0.72 -6.13 3.42
CA ILE A 46 0.22 -5.07 3.85
C ILE A 46 1.14 -5.57 4.97
N GLU A 47 0.60 -6.24 5.98
CA GLU A 47 1.37 -6.83 7.07
C GLU A 47 2.41 -7.84 6.54
N GLY A 48 1.99 -8.73 5.63
CA GLY A 48 2.91 -9.64 4.95
C GLY A 48 3.99 -8.93 4.15
N ALA A 49 3.65 -7.85 3.46
CA ALA A 49 4.61 -7.03 2.71
C ALA A 49 5.67 -6.37 3.62
N VAL A 50 5.27 -5.91 4.81
CA VAL A 50 6.17 -5.35 5.84
C VAL A 50 7.10 -6.43 6.39
N GLU A 51 6.55 -7.61 6.70
CA GLU A 51 7.33 -8.76 7.21
C GLU A 51 8.35 -9.25 6.19
N ASP A 52 7.93 -9.48 4.95
CA ASP A 52 8.79 -9.96 3.84
C ASP A 52 9.92 -8.98 3.51
N ALA A 53 9.69 -7.69 3.68
CA ALA A 53 10.72 -6.68 3.46
C ALA A 53 11.84 -6.72 4.52
N ARG A 54 11.60 -7.34 5.68
CA ARG A 54 12.55 -7.47 6.80
C ARG A 54 13.13 -6.12 7.22
N LEU A 55 12.23 -5.16 7.46
CA LEU A 55 12.58 -3.75 7.69
C LEU A 55 13.58 -3.53 8.85
N ARG A 56 13.63 -4.45 9.82
CA ARG A 56 14.52 -4.35 10.98
C ARG A 56 15.90 -4.98 10.76
N GLU A 57 16.03 -5.94 9.82
CA GLU A 57 17.18 -6.83 9.75
C GLU A 57 17.99 -6.66 8.46
N ALA A 58 17.31 -6.49 7.33
CA ALA A 58 17.97 -6.39 6.04
C ALA A 58 18.72 -5.04 5.89
N PRO A 59 19.78 -4.98 5.04
CA PRO A 59 20.39 -3.71 4.67
C PRO A 59 19.33 -2.72 4.19
N VAL A 60 19.41 -1.45 4.66
CA VAL A 60 18.32 -0.46 4.50
C VAL A 60 17.89 -0.28 3.05
N ALA A 61 18.83 -0.18 2.09
CA ALA A 61 18.50 -0.02 0.68
C ALA A 61 17.73 -1.22 0.12
N VAL A 62 18.09 -2.44 0.53
CA VAL A 62 17.41 -3.68 0.13
C VAL A 62 16.02 -3.76 0.73
N ALA A 63 15.89 -3.44 2.02
CA ALA A 63 14.61 -3.43 2.73
C ALA A 63 13.64 -2.40 2.13
N LEU A 64 14.14 -1.19 1.82
CA LEU A 64 13.34 -0.15 1.16
C LEU A 64 12.79 -0.62 -0.17
N HIS A 65 13.65 -1.16 -1.04
CA HIS A 65 13.22 -1.62 -2.36
C HIS A 65 12.17 -2.74 -2.26
N ARG A 66 12.41 -3.75 -1.42
CA ARG A 66 11.46 -4.86 -1.19
C ARG A 66 10.11 -4.36 -0.67
N TYR A 67 10.15 -3.48 0.32
CA TYR A 67 8.94 -2.89 0.87
C TYR A 67 8.12 -2.17 -0.20
N VAL A 68 8.77 -1.31 -0.99
CA VAL A 68 8.12 -0.56 -2.07
C VAL A 68 7.55 -1.49 -3.13
N GLU A 69 8.30 -2.48 -3.59
CA GLU A 69 7.85 -3.48 -4.57
C GLU A 69 6.62 -4.24 -4.07
N ASN A 70 6.67 -4.74 -2.82
CA ASN A 70 5.58 -5.50 -2.23
C ASN A 70 4.31 -4.64 -2.09
N ILE A 71 4.42 -3.40 -1.59
CA ILE A 71 3.27 -2.50 -1.43
C ILE A 71 2.68 -2.09 -2.78
N ILE A 72 3.49 -1.87 -3.82
CA ILE A 72 3.00 -1.64 -5.18
C ILE A 72 2.18 -2.85 -5.66
N GLY A 73 2.65 -4.06 -5.41
CA GLY A 73 1.91 -5.29 -5.67
C GLY A 73 0.56 -5.33 -4.96
N VAL A 74 0.53 -5.01 -3.67
CA VAL A 74 -0.70 -4.90 -2.87
C VAL A 74 -1.64 -3.83 -3.43
N ASN A 75 -1.14 -2.64 -3.76
CA ASN A 75 -1.94 -1.55 -4.30
C ASN A 75 -2.63 -1.91 -5.62
N ARG A 76 -1.96 -2.69 -6.47
CA ARG A 76 -2.51 -3.16 -7.75
C ARG A 76 -3.51 -4.30 -7.59
N THR A 77 -3.22 -5.22 -6.68
CA THR A 77 -4.10 -6.36 -6.39
C THR A 77 -5.38 -5.92 -5.70
N TRP A 78 -5.27 -4.94 -4.80
CA TRP A 78 -6.36 -4.45 -3.96
C TRP A 78 -6.64 -2.95 -4.19
N PRO A 79 -7.18 -2.55 -5.35
CA PRO A 79 -7.48 -1.14 -5.67
C PRO A 79 -8.74 -0.67 -4.91
N VAL A 80 -8.60 -0.40 -3.63
CA VAL A 80 -9.68 0.10 -2.76
C VAL A 80 -9.56 1.61 -2.55
N ASP A 81 -10.67 2.23 -2.16
CA ASP A 81 -10.67 3.61 -1.67
C ASP A 81 -9.92 3.66 -0.33
N LEU A 82 -8.71 4.20 -0.39
CA LEU A 82 -7.82 4.26 0.78
C LEU A 82 -8.43 5.12 1.90
N ALA A 83 -9.09 6.24 1.56
CA ALA A 83 -9.67 7.13 2.56
C ALA A 83 -10.77 6.43 3.37
N ARG A 84 -11.60 5.61 2.72
CA ARG A 84 -12.63 4.80 3.40
C ARG A 84 -12.04 3.70 4.25
N MET A 85 -11.04 2.98 3.74
CA MET A 85 -10.33 1.98 4.54
C MET A 85 -9.68 2.60 5.77
N LEU A 86 -9.06 3.78 5.62
CA LEU A 86 -8.42 4.50 6.72
C LEU A 86 -9.43 5.01 7.77
N ALA A 87 -10.68 5.23 7.40
CA ALA A 87 -11.75 5.64 8.30
C ALA A 87 -12.38 4.46 9.06
N ASP A 88 -12.11 3.21 8.65
CA ASP A 88 -12.67 2.03 9.30
C ASP A 88 -11.96 1.74 10.63
N GLU A 89 -12.73 1.73 11.72
CA GLU A 89 -12.23 1.50 13.09
C GLU A 89 -11.70 0.08 13.28
N SER A 90 -12.25 -0.93 12.58
CA SER A 90 -11.88 -2.33 12.76
C SER A 90 -10.46 -2.62 12.35
N VAL A 91 -9.95 -1.88 11.35
CA VAL A 91 -8.58 -2.04 10.83
C VAL A 91 -7.59 -1.02 11.38
N ARG A 92 -8.06 -0.03 12.14
CA ARG A 92 -7.25 1.12 12.59
C ARG A 92 -6.01 0.68 13.36
N ALA A 93 -6.17 -0.11 14.40
CA ALA A 93 -5.06 -0.50 15.28
C ALA A 93 -3.96 -1.27 14.54
N ARG A 94 -4.34 -2.21 13.67
CA ARG A 94 -3.39 -2.99 12.85
C ARG A 94 -2.69 -2.11 11.82
N ARG A 95 -3.43 -1.22 11.17
CA ARG A 95 -2.86 -0.25 10.24
C ARG A 95 -1.84 0.65 10.93
N ASP A 96 -2.17 1.19 12.11
CA ASP A 96 -1.29 2.07 12.87
C ASP A 96 -0.03 1.33 13.33
N ALA A 97 -0.15 0.05 13.69
CA ALA A 97 1.00 -0.78 13.99
C ALA A 97 1.92 -0.99 12.77
N ALA A 98 1.35 -1.30 11.60
CA ALA A 98 2.13 -1.44 10.37
C ALA A 98 2.81 -0.12 9.96
N ALA A 99 2.11 1.02 10.09
CA ALA A 99 2.66 2.34 9.84
C ALA A 99 3.83 2.66 10.78
N HIS A 100 3.70 2.32 12.06
CA HIS A 100 4.75 2.52 13.05
C HIS A 100 6.05 1.74 12.71
N GLU A 101 5.93 0.50 12.22
CA GLU A 101 7.10 -0.26 11.77
C GLU A 101 7.83 0.43 10.61
N VAL A 102 7.07 1.01 9.68
CA VAL A 102 7.63 1.78 8.56
C VAL A 102 8.29 3.07 9.06
N ASP A 103 7.69 3.76 10.02
CA ASP A 103 8.28 4.97 10.61
C ASP A 103 9.62 4.69 11.28
N LEU A 104 9.72 3.60 12.07
CA LEU A 104 10.98 3.15 12.67
C LEU A 104 12.02 2.80 11.61
N PHE A 105 11.60 2.18 10.52
CA PHE A 105 12.48 1.87 9.39
C PHE A 105 13.00 3.15 8.71
N LEU A 106 12.14 4.14 8.45
CA LEU A 106 12.54 5.41 7.84
C LEU A 106 13.48 6.21 8.75
N GLN A 107 13.29 6.12 10.07
CA GLN A 107 14.24 6.68 11.02
C GLN A 107 15.61 5.99 10.89
N ARG A 108 15.65 4.65 10.87
CA ARG A 108 16.87 3.89 10.62
C ARG A 108 17.53 4.26 9.29
N ALA A 109 16.75 4.47 8.24
CA ALA A 109 17.25 4.89 6.93
C ALA A 109 17.92 6.28 6.98
N THR A 110 17.44 7.16 7.85
CA THR A 110 18.05 8.48 8.09
C THR A 110 19.33 8.33 8.89
N ASP A 111 19.32 7.53 9.96
CA ASP A 111 20.48 7.30 10.84
C ASP A 111 21.65 6.63 10.08
N GLU A 112 21.34 5.72 9.15
CA GLU A 112 22.30 5.08 8.25
C GLU A 112 22.66 5.93 7.01
N SER A 113 22.20 7.19 6.94
CA SER A 113 22.48 8.16 5.87
C SER A 113 21.97 7.74 4.47
N LEU A 114 20.97 6.87 4.38
CA LEU A 114 20.29 6.58 3.14
C LEU A 114 19.32 7.72 2.77
N LEU A 115 18.60 8.25 3.76
CA LEU A 115 17.80 9.45 3.61
C LEU A 115 18.59 10.66 4.13
N ARG A 116 18.52 11.79 3.41
CA ARG A 116 19.25 12.99 3.81
C ARG A 116 18.73 13.52 5.16
N PRO A 117 19.61 13.97 6.07
CA PRO A 117 19.19 14.64 7.29
C PRO A 117 18.55 16.01 7.01
N GLY A 118 17.77 16.51 7.97
CA GLY A 118 17.16 17.85 7.90
C GLY A 118 15.87 17.93 7.08
N LEU A 119 15.27 16.79 6.69
CA LEU A 119 13.90 16.79 6.19
C LEU A 119 12.92 17.13 7.34
N PRO A 120 11.78 17.79 7.03
CA PRO A 120 10.73 17.94 8.03
C PRO A 120 10.35 16.61 8.65
N GLN A 121 10.09 16.61 9.96
CA GLN A 121 9.69 15.40 10.66
C GLN A 121 8.47 14.75 10.01
N GLY A 122 8.51 13.44 9.77
CA GLY A 122 7.44 12.67 9.13
C GLY A 122 7.32 12.88 7.63
N TRP A 123 8.18 13.70 7.00
CA TRP A 123 8.06 13.96 5.55
C TRP A 123 8.20 12.67 4.71
N ALA A 124 9.16 11.82 5.01
CA ALA A 124 9.35 10.56 4.30
C ALA A 124 8.16 9.61 4.49
N SER A 125 7.57 9.58 5.70
CA SER A 125 6.39 8.76 6.02
C SER A 125 5.14 9.19 5.26
N VAL A 126 5.03 10.46 4.89
CA VAL A 126 3.94 10.97 4.04
C VAL A 126 4.25 10.75 2.56
N LEU A 127 5.47 11.08 2.14
CA LEU A 127 5.85 11.08 0.72
C LEU A 127 5.89 9.66 0.13
N LEU A 128 6.44 8.69 0.86
CA LEU A 128 6.63 7.32 0.35
C LEU A 128 5.32 6.63 -0.04
N PRO A 129 4.25 6.61 0.79
CA PRO A 129 2.96 6.06 0.40
C PRO A 129 2.34 6.75 -0.82
N GLU A 130 2.47 8.08 -0.92
CA GLU A 130 1.95 8.85 -2.05
C GLU A 130 2.66 8.48 -3.37
N LEU A 131 3.99 8.34 -3.34
CA LEU A 131 4.76 7.90 -4.51
C LEU A 131 4.35 6.48 -4.93
N MET A 132 4.23 5.55 -4.00
CA MET A 132 3.80 4.18 -4.28
C MET A 132 2.38 4.14 -4.86
N HIS A 133 1.48 4.95 -4.32
CA HIS A 133 0.11 5.05 -4.83
C HIS A 133 0.06 5.66 -6.24
N LEU A 134 0.82 6.75 -6.45
CA LEU A 134 0.93 7.42 -7.74
C LEU A 134 1.42 6.46 -8.83
N VAL A 135 2.55 5.79 -8.59
CA VAL A 135 3.16 4.87 -9.56
C VAL A 135 2.26 3.67 -9.82
N SER A 136 1.59 3.12 -8.79
CA SER A 136 0.65 2.00 -8.95
C SER A 136 -0.50 2.32 -9.91
N ARG A 137 -0.93 3.59 -9.97
CA ARG A 137 -2.06 4.03 -10.82
C ARG A 137 -1.63 4.55 -12.18
N GLN A 138 -0.52 5.29 -12.24
CA GLN A 138 -0.12 6.02 -13.45
C GLN A 138 0.81 5.23 -14.35
N LEU A 139 1.51 4.23 -13.82
CA LEU A 139 2.45 3.40 -14.55
C LEU A 139 2.10 1.90 -14.45
N PRO A 140 0.88 1.49 -14.88
CA PRO A 140 0.41 0.12 -14.70
C PRO A 140 1.20 -0.91 -15.51
N ASP A 141 1.85 -0.47 -16.59
CA ASP A 141 2.60 -1.34 -17.51
C ASP A 141 3.99 -1.75 -16.97
N LEU A 142 4.52 -1.04 -15.97
CA LEU A 142 5.76 -1.44 -15.30
C LEU A 142 5.49 -2.64 -14.39
N SER A 143 6.45 -3.58 -14.31
CA SER A 143 6.41 -4.60 -13.25
C SER A 143 6.49 -3.95 -11.87
N PRO A 144 6.06 -4.62 -10.78
CA PRO A 144 6.23 -4.08 -9.42
C PRO A 144 7.68 -3.70 -9.10
N ALA A 145 8.67 -4.50 -9.53
CA ALA A 145 10.08 -4.21 -9.35
C ALA A 145 10.52 -2.94 -10.10
N GLN A 146 10.17 -2.79 -11.38
CA GLN A 146 10.47 -1.58 -12.16
C GLN A 146 9.79 -0.34 -11.58
N ALA A 147 8.58 -0.48 -11.09
CA ALA A 147 7.86 0.59 -10.43
C ALA A 147 8.52 0.97 -9.08
N ALA A 148 9.08 -0.02 -8.36
CA ALA A 148 9.85 0.21 -7.14
C ALA A 148 11.15 0.96 -7.44
N ASP A 149 11.86 0.63 -8.53
CA ASP A 149 13.04 1.38 -8.97
C ASP A 149 12.72 2.88 -9.14
N VAL A 150 11.62 3.20 -9.82
CA VAL A 150 11.18 4.59 -10.02
C VAL A 150 10.89 5.29 -8.70
N VAL A 151 10.18 4.64 -7.77
CA VAL A 151 9.85 5.22 -6.47
C VAL A 151 11.09 5.43 -5.62
N VAL A 152 11.95 4.41 -5.53
CA VAL A 152 13.18 4.48 -4.71
C VAL A 152 14.14 5.53 -5.27
N ASP A 153 14.34 5.57 -6.57
CA ASP A 153 15.19 6.59 -7.20
C ASP A 153 14.64 8.00 -6.97
N THR A 154 13.33 8.20 -7.14
CA THR A 154 12.67 9.49 -6.87
C THR A 154 12.81 9.90 -5.39
N LEU A 155 12.65 8.94 -4.47
CA LEU A 155 12.77 9.22 -3.03
C LEU A 155 14.19 9.62 -2.62
N LEU A 156 15.21 8.93 -3.17
CA LEU A 156 16.59 9.11 -2.77
C LEU A 156 17.29 10.27 -3.51
N HIS A 157 17.00 10.47 -4.78
CA HIS A 157 17.70 11.43 -5.64
C HIS A 157 16.82 12.59 -6.12
N GLY A 158 15.48 12.44 -6.07
CA GLY A 158 14.54 13.41 -6.64
C GLY A 158 14.47 13.29 -8.17
N ILE A 159 13.88 14.31 -8.82
CA ILE A 159 13.72 14.39 -10.28
C ILE A 159 14.61 15.43 -10.93
N GLY A 160 15.45 16.10 -10.15
CA GLY A 160 16.41 17.08 -10.64
C GLY A 160 17.70 16.42 -11.14
N THR A 161 18.34 17.01 -12.13
CA THR A 161 19.73 16.68 -12.49
C THR A 161 20.63 17.32 -11.45
N GLY A 162 21.13 16.53 -10.48
CA GLY A 162 22.10 16.98 -9.48
C GLY A 162 23.47 17.30 -10.09
#